data_64f1fcc424f8f1226b8b18c03f6cfd09
#
_entry.id   64f1fcc424f8f1226b8b18c03f6cfd09
#
_cell.length_a   1.000
_cell.length_b   1.000
_cell.length_c   1.000
_cell.angle_alpha   90.00
_cell.angle_beta   90.00
_cell.angle_gamma   90.00
#
_symmetry.space_group_name_H-M   'P 1'
#
loop_
_entity.id
_entity.type
_entity.pdbx_description
1 polymer ?
#
loop_
_entity_poly.entity_id
_entity_poly.type
_entity_poly.pdbx_seq_one_letter_code
_entity_poly.pdbx_strand_id
1 'polypeptide(L)'
;MKLICIGRNYSNHINELQNEKPTEPVVFLKPDTAILLKKQPFFIPDFSNNVQHEVELLVKINRVGKYISAEFAHKYYDHIGLGIDFTARDLQQ
;
A
#
# COMPACT_ATOMS: atom_id res chain seq x y z
N MET A 1 -4.14 -13.70 6.27
CA MET A 1 -3.10 -12.65 6.08
C MET A 1 -3.76 -11.29 6.03
N LYS A 2 -3.14 -10.29 6.64
CA LYS A 2 -3.63 -8.91 6.59
C LYS A 2 -2.66 -8.06 5.79
N LEU A 3 -3.20 -7.17 4.96
CA LEU A 3 -2.43 -6.17 4.22
C LEU A 3 -2.73 -4.81 4.85
N ILE A 4 -1.69 -4.19 5.42
CA ILE A 4 -1.78 -2.86 5.99
C ILE A 4 -1.07 -1.91 5.04
N CYS A 5 -1.79 -0.91 4.56
CA CYS A 5 -1.31 0.01 3.54
C CYS A 5 -1.16 1.42 4.09
N ILE A 6 -0.16 2.13 3.61
CA ILE A 6 0.07 3.53 3.97
C ILE A 6 -0.19 4.38 2.74
N GLY A 7 -1.20 5.22 2.83
CA GLY A 7 -1.55 6.14 1.75
C GLY A 7 -0.77 7.44 1.81
N ARG A 8 -0.63 8.10 0.66
CA ARG A 8 -0.02 9.44 0.53
C ARG A 8 1.38 9.51 1.14
N ASN A 9 2.17 8.46 0.92
CA ASN A 9 3.49 8.33 1.54
C ASN A 9 4.64 8.66 0.58
N TYR A 10 4.38 8.78 -0.71
CA TYR A 10 5.40 9.09 -1.72
C TYR A 10 5.23 10.52 -2.19
N SER A 11 6.31 11.32 -2.09
CA SER A 11 6.25 12.75 -2.39
C SER A 11 5.77 13.07 -3.81
N ASN A 12 6.23 12.32 -4.81
CA ASN A 12 5.82 12.53 -6.18
C ASN A 12 4.33 12.27 -6.40
N HIS A 13 3.80 11.23 -5.75
CA HIS A 13 2.38 10.91 -5.81
C HIS A 13 1.54 12.03 -5.18
N ILE A 14 1.98 12.57 -4.05
CA ILE A 14 1.31 13.68 -3.38
C ILE A 14 1.27 14.91 -4.30
N ASN A 15 2.39 15.24 -4.93
CA ASN A 15 2.49 16.37 -5.85
C ASN A 15 1.60 16.17 -7.08
N GLU A 16 1.56 14.97 -7.63
CA GLU A 16 0.72 14.61 -8.77
C GLU A 16 -0.76 14.84 -8.47
N LEU A 17 -1.20 14.48 -7.27
CA LEU A 17 -2.57 14.66 -6.83
C LEU A 17 -2.87 16.04 -6.26
N GLN A 18 -1.87 16.93 -6.19
CA GLN A 18 -1.98 18.27 -5.61
C GLN A 18 -2.48 18.24 -4.16
N ASN A 19 -2.13 17.20 -3.43
CA ASN A 19 -2.47 17.05 -2.02
C ASN A 19 -1.30 17.45 -1.14
N GLU A 20 -1.60 17.95 0.04
CA GLU A 20 -0.58 18.22 1.04
C GLU A 20 -0.08 16.92 1.66
N LYS A 21 1.21 16.90 2.05
CA LYS A 21 1.76 15.76 2.77
C LYS A 21 1.08 15.67 4.14
N PRO A 22 0.45 14.53 4.48
CA PRO A 22 -0.20 14.41 5.78
C PRO A 22 0.81 14.44 6.93
N THR A 23 0.41 14.99 8.06
CA THR A 23 1.22 15.03 9.28
C THR A 23 1.25 13.69 9.99
N GLU A 24 0.23 12.86 9.78
CA GLU A 24 0.13 11.51 10.33
C GLU A 24 -0.04 10.49 9.20
N PRO A 25 0.41 9.25 9.40
CA PRO A 25 0.22 8.21 8.39
C PRO A 25 -1.26 7.98 8.09
N VAL A 26 -1.60 7.90 6.81
CA VAL A 26 -2.93 7.49 6.38
C VAL A 26 -2.90 5.98 6.21
N VAL A 27 -3.53 5.26 7.14
CA VAL A 27 -3.50 3.80 7.19
C VAL A 27 -4.82 3.24 6.72
N PHE A 28 -4.77 2.25 5.82
CA PHE A 28 -5.95 1.50 5.40
C PHE A 28 -5.62 0.03 5.25
N LEU A 29 -6.64 -0.80 5.19
CA LEU A 29 -6.49 -2.25 5.11
C LEU A 29 -7.02 -2.77 3.79
N LYS A 30 -6.38 -3.83 3.30
CA LYS A 30 -6.90 -4.64 2.20
C LYS A 30 -7.07 -6.08 2.66
N PRO A 31 -8.13 -6.79 2.23
CA PRO A 31 -8.26 -8.21 2.53
C PRO A 31 -7.25 -9.02 1.72
N ASP A 32 -6.97 -10.24 2.18
CA ASP A 32 -6.09 -11.15 1.44
C ASP A 32 -6.67 -11.54 0.07
N THR A 33 -7.99 -11.47 -0.08
CA THR A 33 -8.65 -11.69 -1.37
C THR A 33 -8.31 -10.65 -2.43
N ALA A 34 -7.74 -9.50 -2.03
CA ALA A 34 -7.27 -8.48 -2.97
C ALA A 34 -5.91 -8.81 -3.59
N ILE A 35 -5.25 -9.87 -3.15
CA ILE A 35 -3.94 -10.25 -3.68
C ILE A 35 -4.10 -10.94 -5.03
N LEU A 36 -3.45 -10.40 -6.04
CA LEU A 36 -3.33 -11.06 -7.34
C LEU A 36 -2.13 -12.00 -7.29
N LEU A 37 -2.37 -13.28 -7.52
CA LEU A 37 -1.32 -14.28 -7.46
C LEU A 37 -0.40 -14.18 -8.66
N LYS A 38 0.85 -14.62 -8.48
CA LYS A 38 1.87 -14.64 -9.52
C LYS A 38 1.36 -15.41 -10.74
N LYS A 39 1.60 -14.85 -11.93
CA LYS A 39 1.17 -15.38 -13.23
C LYS A 39 -0.32 -15.26 -13.53
N GLN A 40 -1.09 -14.63 -12.67
CA GLN A 40 -2.48 -14.31 -12.98
C GLN A 40 -2.57 -12.94 -13.65
N PRO A 41 -3.40 -12.78 -14.69
CA PRO A 41 -3.57 -11.47 -15.32
C PRO A 41 -4.43 -10.57 -14.44
N PHE A 42 -4.17 -9.27 -14.52
CA PHE A 42 -5.05 -8.26 -13.94
C PHE A 42 -6.03 -7.78 -15.02
N PHE A 43 -7.32 -7.86 -14.74
CA PHE A 43 -8.37 -7.40 -15.63
C PHE A 43 -8.84 -6.02 -15.18
N ILE A 44 -8.82 -5.05 -16.11
CA ILE A 44 -9.31 -3.71 -15.81
C ILE A 44 -10.83 -3.77 -15.65
N PRO A 45 -11.36 -3.32 -14.49
CA PRO A 45 -12.79 -3.39 -14.25
C PRO A 45 -13.57 -2.36 -15.09
N ASP A 46 -14.80 -2.72 -15.48
CA ASP A 46 -15.66 -1.85 -16.28
C ASP A 46 -16.09 -0.58 -15.55
N PHE A 47 -16.08 -0.61 -14.23
CA PHE A 47 -16.56 0.50 -13.42
C PHE A 47 -15.56 1.65 -13.28
N SER A 48 -14.36 1.51 -13.79
CA SER A 48 -13.33 2.55 -13.67
C SER A 48 -12.74 2.91 -15.03
N ASN A 49 -12.56 4.21 -15.25
CA ASN A 49 -11.93 4.76 -16.45
C ASN A 49 -10.48 5.17 -16.22
N ASN A 50 -9.97 5.03 -15.00
CA ASN A 50 -8.63 5.48 -14.66
C ASN A 50 -7.98 4.56 -13.64
N VAL A 51 -7.57 3.36 -14.10
CA VAL A 51 -6.82 2.42 -13.27
C VAL A 51 -5.34 2.66 -13.49
N GLN A 52 -4.62 2.95 -12.41
CA GLN A 52 -3.18 3.19 -12.42
C GLN A 52 -2.46 2.10 -11.65
N HIS A 53 -1.23 1.84 -12.03
CA HIS A 53 -0.33 0.97 -11.26
C HIS A 53 0.51 1.83 -10.33
N GLU A 54 0.66 1.37 -9.09
CA GLU A 54 1.48 2.05 -8.08
C GLU A 54 2.50 1.05 -7.55
N VAL A 55 3.78 1.29 -7.84
CA VAL A 55 4.87 0.44 -7.33
C VAL A 55 5.17 0.85 -5.91
N GLU A 56 5.17 -0.13 -5.00
CA GLU A 56 5.29 0.14 -3.58
C GLU A 56 6.30 -0.80 -2.92
N LEU A 57 6.92 -0.31 -1.83
CA LEU A 57 7.73 -1.14 -0.98
C LEU A 57 6.83 -2.01 -0.09
N LEU A 58 7.17 -3.28 -0.02
CA LEU A 58 6.49 -4.23 0.84
C LEU A 58 7.40 -4.59 2.01
N VAL A 59 6.84 -4.62 3.20
CA VAL A 59 7.55 -5.02 4.41
C VAL A 59 6.79 -6.17 5.03
N LYS A 60 7.47 -7.31 5.23
CA LYS A 60 6.86 -8.49 5.85
C LYS A 60 7.08 -8.46 7.35
N ILE A 61 6.00 -8.31 8.11
CA ILE A 61 6.02 -8.36 9.56
C ILE A 61 6.10 -9.82 9.99
N ASN A 62 7.07 -10.15 10.80
CA ASN A 62 7.35 -11.52 11.24
C ASN A 62 7.18 -11.75 12.74
N ARG A 63 6.71 -10.75 13.48
CA ARG A 63 6.60 -10.83 14.94
C ARG A 63 5.38 -10.06 15.41
N VAL A 64 4.66 -10.63 16.37
CA VAL A 64 3.54 -9.96 17.03
C VAL A 64 4.07 -8.85 17.94
N GLY A 65 3.42 -7.70 17.92
CA GLY A 65 3.80 -6.59 18.78
C GLY A 65 2.73 -5.54 18.89
N LYS A 66 2.84 -4.71 19.92
CA LYS A 66 1.93 -3.60 20.17
C LYS A 66 2.67 -2.52 20.94
N TYR A 67 2.39 -1.26 20.61
CA TYR A 67 3.03 -0.10 21.25
C TYR A 67 4.56 -0.13 21.15
N ILE A 68 5.07 -0.52 19.98
CA ILE A 68 6.49 -0.67 19.74
C ILE A 68 7.05 0.70 19.37
N SER A 69 8.13 1.14 20.06
CA SER A 69 8.79 2.37 19.69
C SER A 69 9.54 2.22 18.36
N ALA A 70 9.69 3.31 17.63
CA ALA A 70 10.35 3.32 16.32
C ALA A 70 11.77 2.75 16.37
N GLU A 71 12.46 2.94 17.45
CA GLU A 71 13.82 2.44 17.69
C GLU A 71 13.90 0.91 17.62
N PHE A 72 12.82 0.19 17.97
CA PHE A 72 12.77 -1.26 17.95
C PHE A 72 11.96 -1.84 16.77
N ALA A 73 11.44 -1.00 15.90
CA ALA A 73 10.58 -1.46 14.80
C ALA A 73 11.29 -2.45 13.88
N HIS A 74 12.61 -2.28 13.67
CA HIS A 74 13.40 -3.16 12.80
C HIS A 74 13.46 -4.62 13.27
N LYS A 75 13.09 -4.90 14.50
CA LYS A 75 13.04 -6.26 15.05
C LYS A 75 11.78 -7.02 14.65
N TYR A 76 10.81 -6.37 14.02
CA TYR A 76 9.50 -6.91 13.73
C TYR A 76 9.28 -7.20 12.25
N TYR A 77 10.28 -6.99 11.41
CA TYR A 77 10.22 -7.39 10.01
C TYR A 77 11.57 -7.98 9.57
N ASP A 78 11.52 -8.85 8.57
CA ASP A 78 12.73 -9.53 8.08
C ASP A 78 12.86 -9.52 6.55
N HIS A 79 11.83 -9.13 5.84
CA HIS A 79 11.84 -9.09 4.38
C HIS A 79 11.32 -7.76 3.85
N ILE A 80 11.98 -7.26 2.81
CA ILE A 80 11.56 -6.09 2.07
C ILE A 80 11.47 -6.49 0.60
N GLY A 81 10.38 -6.13 -0.05
CA GLY A 81 10.15 -6.43 -1.45
C GLY A 81 9.45 -5.31 -2.18
N LEU A 82 9.07 -5.58 -3.42
CA LEU A 82 8.31 -4.66 -4.24
C LEU A 82 6.99 -5.30 -4.64
N GLY A 83 5.96 -4.48 -4.69
CA GLY A 83 4.65 -4.88 -5.15
C GLY A 83 4.02 -3.80 -6.01
N ILE A 84 2.88 -4.11 -6.59
CA ILE A 84 2.11 -3.16 -7.40
C ILE A 84 0.70 -3.11 -6.84
N ASP A 85 0.26 -1.91 -6.51
CA ASP A 85 -1.12 -1.63 -6.11
C ASP A 85 -1.86 -1.05 -7.32
N PHE A 86 -2.84 -1.79 -7.83
CA PHE A 86 -3.70 -1.29 -8.90
C PHE A 86 -4.82 -0.46 -8.28
N THR A 87 -4.88 0.79 -8.68
CA THR A 87 -5.77 1.77 -8.05
C THR A 87 -6.69 2.42 -9.07
N ALA A 88 -7.99 2.37 -8.81
CA ALA A 88 -8.98 3.10 -9.60
C ALA A 88 -9.02 4.55 -9.09
N ARG A 89 -8.21 5.40 -9.70
CA ARG A 89 -8.01 6.78 -9.22
C ARG A 89 -9.24 7.65 -9.33
N ASP A 90 -10.11 7.38 -10.28
CA ASP A 90 -11.39 8.08 -10.41
C ASP A 90 -12.34 7.80 -9.25
N LEU A 91 -12.13 6.68 -8.53
CA LEU A 91 -12.92 6.31 -7.35
C LEU A 91 -12.19 6.56 -6.03
N GLN A 92 -10.92 6.86 -6.08
CA GLN A 92 -10.09 7.11 -4.90
C GLN A 92 -10.44 8.44 -4.27
N GLN A 93 -10.63 8.43 -2.98
CA GLN A 93 -10.93 9.64 -2.20
C GLN A 93 -9.73 10.16 -1.44
#